data_9cb736c793951348ffe015d996ec2c0a
#
_entry.id   9cb736c793951348ffe015d996ec2c0a
#
_cell.length_a   1.000
_cell.length_b   1.000
_cell.length_c   1.000
_cell.angle_alpha   90.00
_cell.angle_beta   90.00
_cell.angle_gamma   90.00
#
_symmetry.space_group_name_H-M   'P 1'
#
loop_
_entity.id
_entity.type
_entity.pdbx_description
1 polymer ?
#
loop_
_entity_poly.entity_id
_entity_poly.type
_entity_poly.pdbx_seq_one_letter_code
_entity_poly.pdbx_strand_id
1 'polypeptide(L)'
;MIVRAKRVLLNSKMNDSVSDYLKALSQARWQSPEQFQSMSTNVLQWLTEQGSLSHRLNAECDHLSVEVVSNTKSCADRITEEEIERLAHEDCWLREVVLLGDEQPWVIGRTLMSLSAMGQGDYDISQQGDTPLGVTVFSNADTKRDALEIAQITTSEGVLFARRSRLWVAGHPILVAELFLPHSPVYKRESA
;
A
#
# COMPACT_ATOMS: atom_id res chain seq x y z
N MET A 1 0.34 14.67 -32.40
CA MET A 1 -1.00 14.11 -32.15
C MET A 1 -0.95 12.66 -31.69
N ILE A 2 -0.16 11.78 -32.32
CA ILE A 2 -0.05 10.33 -31.99
C ILE A 2 0.49 10.05 -30.58
N VAL A 3 1.47 10.80 -30.10
CA VAL A 3 2.09 10.62 -28.75
C VAL A 3 1.10 10.93 -27.63
N ARG A 4 0.24 11.94 -27.83
CA ARG A 4 -0.78 12.32 -26.84
C ARG A 4 -1.91 11.29 -26.73
N ALA A 5 -2.31 10.69 -27.86
CA ALA A 5 -3.30 9.62 -27.89
C ALA A 5 -2.78 8.32 -27.25
N LYS A 6 -1.50 7.98 -27.47
CA LYS A 6 -0.86 6.81 -26.86
C LYS A 6 -0.76 6.95 -25.32
N ARG A 7 -0.46 8.14 -24.82
CA ARG A 7 -0.39 8.43 -23.37
C ARG A 7 -1.78 8.36 -22.73
N VAL A 8 -2.83 8.83 -23.39
CA VAL A 8 -4.22 8.73 -22.92
C VAL A 8 -4.71 7.28 -22.87
N LEU A 9 -4.39 6.47 -23.88
CA LEU A 9 -4.75 5.05 -23.92
C LEU A 9 -3.96 4.21 -22.89
N LEU A 10 -2.69 4.52 -22.65
CA LEU A 10 -1.89 3.90 -21.60
C LEU A 10 -2.45 4.24 -20.20
N ASN A 11 -2.81 5.50 -19.96
CA ASN A 11 -3.43 5.92 -18.70
C ASN A 11 -4.80 5.25 -18.48
N SER A 12 -5.63 5.08 -19.52
CA SER A 12 -6.91 4.39 -19.40
C SER A 12 -6.74 2.92 -19.01
N LYS A 13 -5.86 2.18 -19.72
CA LYS A 13 -5.57 0.78 -19.39
C LYS A 13 -4.93 0.62 -18.01
N MET A 14 -4.08 1.55 -17.60
CA MET A 14 -3.48 1.56 -16.28
C MET A 14 -4.52 1.82 -15.19
N ASN A 15 -5.48 2.73 -15.41
CA ASN A 15 -6.55 2.99 -14.47
C ASN A 15 -7.50 1.80 -14.30
N ASP A 16 -7.83 1.07 -15.36
CA ASP A 16 -8.62 -0.15 -15.29
C ASP A 16 -7.89 -1.22 -14.46
N SER A 17 -6.59 -1.42 -14.72
CA SER A 17 -5.74 -2.35 -13.97
C SER A 17 -5.60 -1.94 -12.50
N VAL A 18 -5.43 -0.66 -12.18
CA VAL A 18 -5.34 -0.16 -10.80
C VAL A 18 -6.63 -0.42 -10.04
N SER A 19 -7.79 -0.20 -10.67
CA SER A 19 -9.09 -0.52 -10.06
C SER A 19 -9.23 -2.01 -9.74
N ASP A 20 -8.81 -2.88 -10.66
CA ASP A 20 -8.83 -4.34 -10.45
C ASP A 20 -7.89 -4.76 -9.32
N TYR A 21 -6.69 -4.17 -9.24
CA TYR A 21 -5.74 -4.43 -8.15
C TYR A 21 -6.27 -3.96 -6.79
N LEU A 22 -6.89 -2.78 -6.72
CA LEU A 22 -7.49 -2.26 -5.48
C LEU A 22 -8.64 -3.16 -5.02
N LYS A 23 -9.48 -3.63 -5.95
CA LYS A 23 -10.54 -4.58 -5.65
C LYS A 23 -9.97 -5.91 -5.16
N ALA A 24 -8.95 -6.45 -5.82
CA ALA A 24 -8.30 -7.69 -5.40
C ALA A 24 -7.64 -7.56 -4.02
N LEU A 25 -7.03 -6.42 -3.73
CA LEU A 25 -6.42 -6.11 -2.44
C LEU A 25 -7.46 -6.03 -1.31
N SER A 26 -8.63 -5.42 -1.55
CA SER A 26 -9.72 -5.34 -0.57
C SER A 26 -10.37 -6.70 -0.28
N GLN A 27 -10.25 -7.67 -1.20
CA GLN A 27 -10.78 -9.03 -1.08
C GLN A 27 -9.71 -10.07 -0.73
N ALA A 28 -8.49 -9.62 -0.42
CA ALA A 28 -7.37 -10.50 -0.14
C ALA A 28 -7.61 -11.36 1.10
N ARG A 29 -7.16 -12.60 1.05
CA ARG A 29 -7.17 -13.51 2.20
C ARG A 29 -5.86 -13.37 2.96
N TRP A 30 -5.96 -12.69 4.07
CA TRP A 30 -4.80 -12.38 4.92
C TRP A 30 -4.45 -13.55 5.83
N GLN A 31 -3.17 -13.82 5.95
CA GLN A 31 -2.62 -14.92 6.72
C GLN A 31 -1.35 -14.46 7.46
N SER A 32 -1.04 -15.15 8.54
CA SER A 32 0.19 -14.90 9.30
C SER A 32 1.45 -15.19 8.47
N PRO A 33 2.53 -14.42 8.62
CA PRO A 33 3.79 -14.62 7.87
C PRO A 33 4.37 -16.02 8.00
N GLU A 34 4.14 -16.70 9.13
CA GLU A 34 4.63 -18.06 9.38
C GLU A 34 4.12 -19.09 8.38
N GLN A 35 2.98 -18.83 7.73
CA GLN A 35 2.41 -19.73 6.71
C GLN A 35 3.14 -19.62 5.35
N PHE A 36 4.04 -18.67 5.21
CA PHE A 36 4.76 -18.37 3.96
C PHE A 36 6.25 -18.75 3.98
N GLN A 37 6.68 -19.62 4.88
CA GLN A 37 8.10 -20.00 5.05
C GLN A 37 8.75 -20.63 3.82
N SER A 38 7.96 -21.15 2.87
CA SER A 38 8.46 -21.72 1.61
C SER A 38 8.75 -20.69 0.51
N MET A 39 8.51 -19.40 0.77
CA MET A 39 8.81 -18.33 -0.18
C MET A 39 10.30 -18.07 -0.26
N SER A 40 10.73 -17.41 -1.36
CA SER A 40 12.12 -16.96 -1.44
C SER A 40 12.43 -15.97 -0.31
N THR A 41 13.65 -16.04 0.20
CA THR A 41 14.12 -15.18 1.32
C THR A 41 13.94 -13.71 1.00
N ASN A 42 14.27 -13.29 -0.24
CA ASN A 42 14.11 -11.91 -0.68
C ASN A 42 12.65 -11.43 -0.58
N VAL A 43 11.70 -12.19 -1.13
CA VAL A 43 10.28 -11.83 -1.08
C VAL A 43 9.81 -11.73 0.38
N LEU A 44 10.16 -12.71 1.21
CA LEU A 44 9.77 -12.70 2.62
C LEU A 44 10.33 -11.49 3.37
N GLN A 45 11.58 -11.12 3.12
CA GLN A 45 12.19 -9.93 3.71
C GLN A 45 11.45 -8.63 3.35
N TRP A 46 10.97 -8.51 2.10
CA TRP A 46 10.16 -7.36 1.70
C TRP A 46 8.79 -7.33 2.39
N LEU A 47 8.14 -8.48 2.48
CA LEU A 47 6.81 -8.59 3.07
C LEU A 47 6.81 -8.43 4.59
N THR A 48 7.91 -8.80 5.26
CA THR A 48 8.05 -8.70 6.72
C THR A 48 8.82 -7.47 7.19
N GLU A 49 9.15 -6.55 6.29
CA GLU A 49 9.82 -5.28 6.65
C GLU A 49 9.05 -4.51 7.73
N GLN A 50 9.71 -4.21 8.83
CA GLN A 50 9.12 -3.50 9.96
C GLN A 50 9.20 -1.98 9.82
N GLY A 51 10.16 -1.50 9.05
CA GLY A 51 10.38 -0.08 8.81
C GLY A 51 9.52 0.50 7.67
N SER A 52 9.96 1.63 7.16
CA SER A 52 9.32 2.34 6.05
C SER A 52 9.54 1.61 4.71
N LEU A 53 8.45 1.10 4.11
CA LEU A 53 8.51 0.56 2.74
C LEU A 53 8.97 1.61 1.74
N SER A 54 8.48 2.85 1.87
CA SER A 54 8.85 3.93 0.95
C SER A 54 10.35 4.23 1.00
N HIS A 55 10.96 4.17 2.18
CA HIS A 55 12.40 4.31 2.31
C HIS A 55 13.14 3.18 1.59
N ARG A 56 12.70 1.94 1.79
CA ARG A 56 13.30 0.77 1.14
C ARG A 56 13.14 0.80 -0.38
N LEU A 57 11.96 1.20 -0.89
CA LEU A 57 11.70 1.35 -2.32
C LEU A 57 12.57 2.48 -2.91
N ASN A 58 12.74 3.59 -2.20
CA ASN A 58 13.57 4.71 -2.64
C ASN A 58 15.05 4.35 -2.82
N ALA A 59 15.54 3.32 -2.11
CA ALA A 59 16.88 2.81 -2.29
C ALA A 59 17.06 1.96 -3.57
N GLU A 60 15.96 1.59 -4.23
CA GLU A 60 15.95 0.74 -5.43
C GLU A 60 15.73 1.52 -6.74
N CYS A 61 15.60 2.86 -6.68
CA CYS A 61 15.36 3.73 -7.84
C CYS A 61 16.01 5.09 -7.66
N ASP A 62 16.17 5.81 -8.76
CA ASP A 62 16.63 7.21 -8.74
C ASP A 62 15.52 8.16 -8.27
N HIS A 63 14.27 7.84 -8.59
CA HIS A 63 13.12 8.66 -8.24
C HIS A 63 11.90 7.82 -7.84
N LEU A 64 11.52 7.92 -6.57
CA LEU A 64 10.26 7.36 -6.06
C LEU A 64 9.16 8.44 -6.08
N SER A 65 8.05 8.17 -6.73
CA SER A 65 6.91 9.08 -6.81
C SER A 65 5.60 8.41 -6.41
N VAL A 66 4.57 9.22 -6.15
CA VAL A 66 3.24 8.79 -5.74
C VAL A 66 2.19 9.35 -6.67
N GLU A 67 1.35 8.50 -7.23
CA GLU A 67 0.10 8.90 -7.87
C GLU A 67 -1.06 8.62 -6.93
N VAL A 68 -1.83 9.66 -6.59
CA VAL A 68 -3.00 9.55 -5.72
C VAL A 68 -4.20 9.12 -6.56
N VAL A 69 -4.75 7.95 -6.27
CA VAL A 69 -5.94 7.40 -6.92
C VAL A 69 -7.20 7.88 -6.20
N SER A 70 -7.18 7.85 -4.88
CA SER A 70 -8.30 8.30 -4.02
C SER A 70 -7.76 8.83 -2.71
N ASN A 71 -8.34 9.94 -2.23
CA ASN A 71 -8.02 10.51 -0.92
C ASN A 71 -9.30 11.19 -0.41
N THR A 72 -10.15 10.43 0.28
CA THR A 72 -11.52 10.87 0.61
C THR A 72 -12.07 10.20 1.85
N LYS A 73 -13.09 10.80 2.45
CA LYS A 73 -13.90 10.08 3.43
C LYS A 73 -14.52 8.85 2.77
N SER A 74 -14.36 7.71 3.40
CA SER A 74 -14.87 6.45 2.87
C SER A 74 -16.37 6.32 3.08
N CYS A 75 -17.03 5.69 2.10
CA CYS A 75 -18.35 5.14 2.27
C CYS A 75 -18.24 3.70 2.80
N ALA A 76 -19.23 3.26 3.57
CA ALA A 76 -19.23 1.93 4.21
C ALA A 76 -19.08 0.76 3.21
N ASP A 77 -19.49 0.96 1.95
CA ASP A 77 -19.38 -0.02 0.86
C ASP A 77 -17.94 -0.23 0.33
N ARG A 78 -17.03 0.66 0.69
CA ARG A 78 -15.61 0.59 0.29
C ARG A 78 -14.69 0.03 1.37
N ILE A 79 -15.21 -0.29 2.55
CA ILE A 79 -14.46 -0.79 3.70
C ILE A 79 -15.06 -2.13 4.11
N THR A 80 -14.22 -3.14 4.32
CA THR A 80 -14.65 -4.44 4.79
C THR A 80 -14.85 -4.44 6.30
N GLU A 81 -15.71 -5.34 6.81
CA GLU A 81 -15.90 -5.52 8.26
C GLU A 81 -14.58 -5.84 8.96
N GLU A 82 -13.73 -6.67 8.33
CA GLU A 82 -12.41 -7.02 8.85
C GLU A 82 -11.46 -5.82 8.96
N GLU A 83 -11.52 -4.87 8.02
CA GLU A 83 -10.75 -3.61 8.10
C GLU A 83 -11.25 -2.72 9.25
N ILE A 84 -12.57 -2.64 9.44
CA ILE A 84 -13.19 -1.88 10.54
C ILE A 84 -12.78 -2.46 11.91
N GLU A 85 -12.81 -3.78 12.09
CA GLU A 85 -12.41 -4.46 13.32
C GLU A 85 -10.96 -4.17 13.73
N ARG A 86 -10.08 -3.93 12.75
CA ARG A 86 -8.66 -3.63 13.01
C ARG A 86 -8.38 -2.18 13.36
N LEU A 87 -9.33 -1.28 13.13
CA LEU A 87 -9.23 0.14 13.42
C LEU A 87 -10.11 0.52 14.62
N ALA A 88 -11.29 1.02 14.31
CA ALA A 88 -12.36 1.36 15.22
C ALA A 88 -13.67 1.29 14.44
N HIS A 89 -14.77 0.94 15.10
CA HIS A 89 -16.10 0.84 14.48
C HIS A 89 -16.68 2.24 14.21
N GLU A 90 -16.04 2.97 13.30
CA GLU A 90 -16.47 4.32 12.89
C GLU A 90 -16.11 4.60 11.43
N ASP A 91 -16.60 5.74 10.92
CA ASP A 91 -16.22 6.24 9.60
C ASP A 91 -14.70 6.42 9.48
N CYS A 92 -14.16 6.07 8.33
CA CYS A 92 -12.73 6.15 8.06
C CYS A 92 -12.42 7.11 6.90
N TRP A 93 -11.22 7.64 6.91
CA TRP A 93 -10.59 8.24 5.73
C TRP A 93 -9.87 7.14 4.96
N LEU A 94 -10.08 7.12 3.64
CA LEU A 94 -9.47 6.17 2.71
C LEU A 94 -8.54 6.90 1.78
N ARG A 95 -7.29 6.45 1.73
CA ARG A 95 -6.29 6.90 0.76
C ARG A 95 -5.78 5.72 -0.04
N GLU A 96 -5.87 5.81 -1.37
CA GLU A 96 -5.39 4.81 -2.31
C GLU A 96 -4.39 5.45 -3.25
N VAL A 97 -3.25 4.80 -3.45
CA VAL A 97 -2.12 5.34 -4.22
C VAL A 97 -1.44 4.28 -5.05
N VAL A 98 -0.73 4.71 -6.10
CA VAL A 98 0.31 3.94 -6.77
C VAL A 98 1.67 4.53 -6.41
N LEU A 99 2.60 3.71 -5.93
CA LEU A 99 4.00 4.06 -5.78
C LEU A 99 4.73 3.66 -7.06
N LEU A 100 5.46 4.60 -7.64
CA LEU A 100 6.22 4.38 -8.86
C LEU A 100 7.71 4.58 -8.57
N GLY A 101 8.54 3.61 -8.97
CA GLY A 101 9.98 3.75 -9.04
C GLY A 101 10.40 3.99 -10.49
N ASP A 102 11.04 5.13 -10.76
CA ASP A 102 11.47 5.54 -12.10
C ASP A 102 10.33 5.41 -13.14
N GLU A 103 9.17 5.99 -12.80
CA GLU A 103 7.92 5.97 -13.60
C GLU A 103 7.26 4.58 -13.77
N GLN A 104 7.82 3.50 -13.22
CA GLN A 104 7.23 2.17 -13.27
C GLN A 104 6.36 1.91 -12.03
N PRO A 105 5.10 1.44 -12.18
CA PRO A 105 4.25 1.08 -11.05
C PRO A 105 4.83 -0.12 -10.28
N TRP A 106 5.09 0.07 -9.00
CA TRP A 106 5.68 -0.95 -8.12
C TRP A 106 4.75 -1.45 -7.03
N VAL A 107 3.94 -0.54 -6.46
CA VAL A 107 3.07 -0.90 -5.33
C VAL A 107 1.74 -0.16 -5.43
N ILE A 108 0.66 -0.88 -5.21
CA ILE A 108 -0.65 -0.30 -4.88
C ILE A 108 -0.74 -0.21 -3.36
N GLY A 109 -0.93 1.00 -2.85
CA GLY A 109 -1.13 1.26 -1.42
C GLY A 109 -2.58 1.61 -1.12
N ARG A 110 -3.13 1.01 -0.05
CA ARG A 110 -4.44 1.29 0.52
C ARG A 110 -4.28 1.57 2.01
N THR A 111 -4.68 2.75 2.43
CA THR A 111 -4.54 3.23 3.81
C THR A 111 -5.89 3.65 4.33
N LEU A 112 -6.22 3.19 5.52
CA LEU A 112 -7.41 3.56 6.27
C LEU A 112 -7.03 4.16 7.62
N MET A 113 -7.69 5.24 8.00
CA MET A 113 -7.55 5.90 9.30
C MET A 113 -8.93 6.31 9.80
N SER A 114 -9.22 6.05 11.06
CA SER A 114 -10.49 6.46 11.66
C SER A 114 -10.63 7.99 11.67
N LEU A 115 -11.86 8.50 11.47
CA LEU A 115 -12.08 9.95 11.45
C LEU A 115 -11.81 10.60 12.80
N SER A 116 -12.05 9.89 13.91
CA SER A 116 -11.73 10.39 15.25
C SER A 116 -10.24 10.59 15.48
N ALA A 117 -9.40 9.82 14.77
CA ALA A 117 -7.95 9.94 14.83
C ALA A 117 -7.40 11.09 13.96
N MET A 118 -8.19 11.57 12.98
CA MET A 118 -7.78 12.67 12.12
C MET A 118 -7.78 13.99 12.90
N GLY A 119 -6.73 14.78 12.73
CA GLY A 119 -6.57 16.06 13.43
C GLY A 119 -6.22 15.93 14.91
N GLN A 120 -6.00 14.72 15.42
CA GLN A 120 -5.45 14.47 16.74
C GLN A 120 -3.94 14.21 16.64
N GLY A 121 -3.16 15.26 16.74
CA GLY A 121 -1.71 15.22 16.61
C GLY A 121 -1.22 15.85 15.30
N ASP A 122 0.08 15.69 15.03
CA ASP A 122 0.76 16.33 13.88
C ASP A 122 0.57 15.57 12.54
N TYR A 123 -0.27 14.52 12.53
CA TYR A 123 -0.45 13.68 11.35
C TYR A 123 -1.91 13.66 10.85
N ASP A 124 -2.11 14.18 9.64
CA ASP A 124 -3.39 14.16 8.93
C ASP A 124 -3.22 13.55 7.53
N ILE A 125 -3.72 12.33 7.37
CA ILE A 125 -3.64 11.58 6.11
C ILE A 125 -4.35 12.31 4.96
N SER A 126 -5.36 13.14 5.24
CA SER A 126 -6.08 13.91 4.21
C SER A 126 -5.20 14.95 3.52
N GLN A 127 -4.19 15.43 4.23
CA GLN A 127 -3.23 16.44 3.77
C GLN A 127 -1.95 15.82 3.18
N GLN A 128 -1.85 14.49 3.15
CA GLN A 128 -0.64 13.78 2.74
C GLN A 128 -0.20 14.09 1.29
N GLY A 129 -1.14 14.47 0.41
CA GLY A 129 -0.83 14.80 -0.98
C GLY A 129 -0.14 13.66 -1.73
N ASP A 130 0.91 13.98 -2.49
CA ASP A 130 1.75 13.05 -3.25
C ASP A 130 3.00 12.56 -2.50
N THR A 131 3.09 12.85 -1.20
CA THR A 131 4.18 12.34 -0.36
C THR A 131 3.92 10.88 0.04
N PRO A 132 4.91 9.97 -0.09
CA PRO A 132 4.75 8.60 0.39
C PRO A 132 4.45 8.54 1.89
N LEU A 133 3.46 7.73 2.28
CA LEU A 133 3.02 7.59 3.67
C LEU A 133 4.17 7.27 4.64
N GLY A 134 5.03 6.33 4.23
CA GLY A 134 6.14 5.87 5.06
C GLY A 134 7.15 6.96 5.41
N VAL A 135 7.31 7.98 4.57
CA VAL A 135 8.20 9.11 4.86
C VAL A 135 7.67 9.90 6.05
N THR A 136 6.37 10.17 6.08
CA THR A 136 5.74 10.98 7.13
C THR A 136 5.54 10.18 8.42
N VAL A 137 5.01 8.96 8.32
CA VAL A 137 4.67 8.15 9.49
C VAL A 137 5.92 7.71 10.25
N PHE A 138 6.98 7.28 9.55
CA PHE A 138 8.22 6.82 10.19
C PHE A 138 9.23 7.94 10.48
N SER A 139 8.89 9.20 10.21
CA SER A 139 9.64 10.34 10.78
C SER A 139 9.42 10.50 12.28
N ASN A 140 8.32 9.94 12.81
CA ASN A 140 8.05 9.86 14.24
C ASN A 140 8.68 8.57 14.83
N ALA A 141 9.60 8.73 15.78
CA ALA A 141 10.31 7.62 16.43
C ALA A 141 9.38 6.67 17.23
N ASP A 142 8.19 7.13 17.62
CA ASP A 142 7.24 6.36 18.41
C ASP A 142 6.28 5.51 17.54
N THR A 143 6.43 5.53 16.23
CA THR A 143 5.61 4.69 15.33
C THR A 143 5.91 3.22 15.56
N LYS A 144 4.86 2.46 15.86
CA LYS A 144 4.93 1.01 16.07
C LYS A 144 4.12 0.29 15.01
N ARG A 145 4.56 -0.90 14.61
CA ARG A 145 3.85 -1.79 13.70
C ARG A 145 3.40 -3.03 14.43
N ASP A 146 2.16 -3.45 14.21
CA ASP A 146 1.63 -4.74 14.66
C ASP A 146 0.70 -5.36 13.60
N ALA A 147 0.13 -6.52 13.93
CA ALA A 147 -0.84 -7.24 13.10
C ALA A 147 -0.38 -7.37 11.63
N LEU A 148 0.91 -7.71 11.42
CA LEU A 148 1.45 -7.95 10.10
C LEU A 148 0.89 -9.25 9.51
N GLU A 149 0.34 -9.16 8.32
CA GLU A 149 -0.24 -10.26 7.56
C GLU A 149 0.20 -10.20 6.11
N ILE A 150 0.19 -11.34 5.46
CA ILE A 150 0.58 -11.52 4.05
C ILE A 150 -0.60 -12.14 3.30
N ALA A 151 -0.74 -11.82 2.02
CA ALA A 151 -1.68 -12.46 1.12
C ALA A 151 -1.01 -12.77 -0.23
N GLN A 152 -1.47 -13.85 -0.87
CA GLN A 152 -1.24 -14.14 -2.27
C GLN A 152 -2.50 -13.79 -3.06
N ILE A 153 -2.32 -13.00 -4.11
CA ILE A 153 -3.42 -12.52 -4.96
C ILE A 153 -3.19 -13.02 -6.37
N THR A 154 -4.12 -13.83 -6.88
CA THR A 154 -4.09 -14.29 -8.26
C THR A 154 -4.65 -13.22 -9.17
N THR A 155 -3.86 -12.79 -10.15
CA THR A 155 -4.21 -11.78 -11.14
C THR A 155 -4.03 -12.33 -12.55
N SER A 156 -4.42 -11.57 -13.57
CA SER A 156 -4.13 -11.90 -14.98
C SER A 156 -2.62 -11.94 -15.29
N GLU A 157 -1.80 -11.30 -14.48
CA GLU A 157 -0.33 -11.25 -14.62
C GLU A 157 0.39 -12.29 -13.75
N GLY A 158 -0.37 -13.18 -13.10
CA GLY A 158 0.15 -14.22 -12.23
C GLY A 158 -0.17 -13.99 -10.75
N VAL A 159 0.58 -14.67 -9.89
CA VAL A 159 0.44 -14.55 -8.44
C VAL A 159 1.29 -13.38 -7.95
N LEU A 160 0.64 -12.42 -7.34
CA LEU A 160 1.28 -11.27 -6.69
C LEU A 160 1.18 -11.42 -5.17
N PHE A 161 2.07 -10.75 -4.46
CA PHE A 161 2.09 -10.72 -3.00
C PHE A 161 1.63 -9.38 -2.48
N ALA A 162 0.91 -9.43 -1.36
CA ALA A 162 0.50 -8.26 -0.62
C ALA A 162 0.86 -8.43 0.85
N ARG A 163 1.02 -7.32 1.55
CA ARG A 163 1.10 -7.30 3.00
C ARG A 163 0.11 -6.30 3.55
N ARG A 164 -0.36 -6.54 4.76
CA ARG A 164 -1.19 -5.62 5.54
C ARG A 164 -0.62 -5.53 6.95
N SER A 165 -0.66 -4.35 7.52
CA SER A 165 -0.28 -4.16 8.92
C SER A 165 -0.98 -2.96 9.51
N ARG A 166 -1.06 -2.92 10.85
CA ARG A 166 -1.51 -1.76 11.60
C ARG A 166 -0.31 -0.97 12.09
N LEU A 167 -0.31 0.33 11.82
CA LEU A 167 0.66 1.28 12.34
C LEU A 167 -0.01 2.10 13.45
N TRP A 168 0.70 2.30 14.54
CA TRP A 168 0.30 3.18 15.63
C TRP A 168 1.08 4.48 15.52
N VAL A 169 0.36 5.58 15.25
CA VAL A 169 0.92 6.92 15.08
C VAL A 169 0.27 7.84 16.10
N ALA A 170 1.06 8.42 17.02
CA ALA A 170 0.54 9.22 18.11
C ALA A 170 -0.58 8.53 18.93
N GLY A 171 -0.51 7.20 19.07
CA GLY A 171 -1.52 6.41 19.79
C GLY A 171 -2.77 6.05 18.99
N HIS A 172 -2.84 6.43 17.71
CA HIS A 172 -3.97 6.12 16.82
C HIS A 172 -3.60 5.06 15.78
N PRO A 173 -4.51 4.09 15.52
CA PRO A 173 -4.24 3.05 14.53
C PRO A 173 -4.48 3.53 13.11
N ILE A 174 -3.59 3.16 12.21
CA ILE A 174 -3.71 3.29 10.77
C ILE A 174 -3.54 1.90 10.16
N LEU A 175 -4.48 1.44 9.35
CA LEU A 175 -4.37 0.19 8.63
C LEU A 175 -3.78 0.45 7.24
N VAL A 176 -2.69 -0.23 6.92
CA VAL A 176 -1.98 -0.08 5.64
C VAL A 176 -1.90 -1.43 4.96
N ALA A 177 -2.42 -1.51 3.74
CA ALA A 177 -2.28 -2.66 2.86
C ALA A 177 -1.52 -2.26 1.59
N GLU A 178 -0.60 -3.13 1.15
CA GLU A 178 0.33 -2.87 0.05
C GLU A 178 0.39 -4.10 -0.85
N LEU A 179 0.00 -3.95 -2.13
CA LEU A 179 0.11 -4.98 -3.16
C LEU A 179 1.33 -4.69 -4.03
N PHE A 180 2.27 -5.62 -4.10
CA PHE A 180 3.46 -5.51 -4.93
C PHE A 180 3.14 -5.92 -6.37
N LEU A 181 3.38 -5.01 -7.32
CA LEU A 181 3.13 -5.20 -8.75
C LEU A 181 4.28 -5.94 -9.43
N PRO A 182 4.12 -6.48 -10.64
CA PRO A 182 5.13 -7.33 -11.29
C PRO A 182 6.51 -6.71 -11.46
N HIS A 183 6.59 -5.39 -11.62
CA HIS A 183 7.86 -4.66 -11.76
C HIS A 183 8.49 -4.23 -10.44
N SER A 184 7.86 -4.57 -9.31
CA SER A 184 8.39 -4.25 -7.99
C SER A 184 9.74 -4.94 -7.75
N PRO A 185 10.67 -4.26 -7.06
CA PRO A 185 11.96 -4.87 -6.68
C PRO A 185 11.83 -6.11 -5.78
N VAL A 186 10.66 -6.32 -5.16
CA VAL A 186 10.37 -7.54 -4.38
C VAL A 186 10.58 -8.83 -5.19
N TYR A 187 10.35 -8.78 -6.51
CA TYR A 187 10.48 -9.93 -7.42
C TYR A 187 11.85 -10.02 -8.10
N LYS A 188 12.77 -9.09 -7.84
CA LYS A 188 14.14 -9.18 -8.35
C LYS A 188 14.79 -10.45 -7.79
N ARG A 189 15.38 -11.25 -8.67
CA ARG A 189 16.21 -12.40 -8.24
C ARG A 189 17.49 -11.86 -7.61
N GLU A 190 17.89 -12.41 -6.47
CA GLU A 190 19.23 -12.18 -5.95
C GLU A 190 20.21 -12.61 -7.02
N SER A 191 21.10 -11.70 -7.42
CA SER A 191 22.23 -12.05 -8.28
C SER A 191 23.13 -12.98 -7.49
N ALA A 192 23.32 -14.20 -8.01
CA ALA A 192 24.18 -15.21 -7.41
C ALA A 192 25.65 -14.75 -7.43
#